data_b1e467cb7b60ebe1e231e2b61b159971
#
_entry.id   b1e467cb7b60ebe1e231e2b61b159971
#
_cell.length_a   1.000
_cell.length_b   1.000
_cell.length_c   1.000
_cell.angle_alpha   90.00
_cell.angle_beta   90.00
_cell.angle_gamma   90.00
#
_symmetry.space_group_name_H-M   'P 1'
#
loop_
_entity.id
_entity.type
_entity.pdbx_description
1 polymer ?
#
loop_
_entity_poly.entity_id
_entity_poly.type
_entity_poly.pdbx_seq_one_letter_code
_entity_poly.pdbx_strand_id
1 'polypeptide(L)'
;MQKFPPLSLYVHIPWCVQKCPYCDFNSHAQKGTIPEQEYVQHLIADLEADLEKYQASIQNRPLHSIFIGGGTPSLFSAESIKLLLAEIQRRIPFSENIEITMEANPGTVEAERFKGYVDAGVTRISMGIQSFNDDKLQRLGRIHNAAEAKSAVSLAKV
;
A
#
# COMPACT_ATOMS: atom_id res chain seq x y z
N MET A 1 12.70 -25.85 19.63
CA MET A 1 11.93 -24.58 19.64
C MET A 1 11.59 -24.22 18.20
N GLN A 2 10.31 -24.14 17.87
CA GLN A 2 9.87 -23.73 16.54
C GLN A 2 10.20 -22.25 16.38
N LYS A 3 11.11 -21.89 15.44
CA LYS A 3 11.40 -20.50 15.13
C LYS A 3 10.25 -19.96 14.26
N PHE A 4 9.48 -19.03 14.78
CA PHE A 4 8.53 -18.29 13.96
C PHE A 4 9.27 -17.47 12.88
N PRO A 5 8.71 -17.34 11.66
CA PRO A 5 9.26 -16.44 10.65
C PRO A 5 9.20 -14.98 11.14
N PRO A 6 9.97 -14.05 10.55
CA PRO A 6 9.85 -12.62 10.86
C PRO A 6 8.38 -12.16 10.80
N LEU A 7 7.99 -11.31 11.76
CA LEU A 7 6.62 -10.80 11.80
C LEU A 7 6.41 -9.75 10.69
N SER A 8 5.39 -9.94 9.89
CA SER A 8 5.03 -9.04 8.80
C SER A 8 3.54 -8.71 8.87
N LEU A 9 3.18 -7.50 8.41
CA LEU A 9 1.80 -7.04 8.37
C LEU A 9 1.39 -6.78 6.92
N TYR A 10 0.22 -7.27 6.54
CA TYR A 10 -0.46 -6.90 5.30
C TYR A 10 -1.62 -5.96 5.60
N VAL A 11 -1.65 -4.83 4.89
CA VAL A 11 -2.75 -3.85 4.95
C VAL A 11 -3.46 -3.83 3.61
N HIS A 12 -4.77 -4.00 3.62
CA HIS A 12 -5.59 -4.05 2.42
C HIS A 12 -6.33 -2.74 2.20
N ILE A 13 -6.11 -2.11 1.03
CA ILE A 13 -6.84 -0.92 0.58
C ILE A 13 -7.57 -1.25 -0.73
N PRO A 14 -8.91 -1.42 -0.72
CA PRO A 14 -9.64 -2.05 -1.83
C PRO A 14 -9.98 -1.13 -3.00
N TRP A 15 -9.75 0.18 -2.92
CA TRP A 15 -10.18 1.10 -3.98
C TRP A 15 -9.24 1.15 -5.17
N CYS A 16 -9.83 1.22 -6.37
CA CYS A 16 -9.15 1.49 -7.64
C CYS A 16 -9.86 2.65 -8.35
N VAL A 17 -9.16 3.39 -9.19
CA VAL A 17 -9.80 4.33 -10.13
C VAL A 17 -10.71 3.54 -11.08
N GLN A 18 -10.17 2.46 -11.64
CA GLN A 18 -10.86 1.53 -12.53
C GLN A 18 -10.37 0.11 -12.25
N LYS A 19 -11.30 -0.85 -12.19
CA LYS A 19 -10.92 -2.26 -12.06
C LYS A 19 -10.48 -2.79 -13.41
N CYS A 20 -9.26 -3.31 -13.48
CA CYS A 20 -8.74 -3.93 -14.69
C CYS A 20 -9.47 -5.24 -14.99
N PRO A 21 -9.77 -5.56 -16.28
CA PRO A 21 -10.57 -6.73 -16.65
C PRO A 21 -9.93 -8.08 -16.26
N TYR A 22 -8.62 -8.11 -16.05
CA TYR A 22 -7.86 -9.30 -15.63
C TYR A 22 -7.67 -9.42 -14.13
N CYS A 23 -8.10 -8.40 -13.34
CA CYS A 23 -7.80 -8.33 -11.90
C CYS A 23 -8.75 -9.19 -11.09
N ASP A 24 -8.18 -10.14 -10.33
CA ASP A 24 -8.88 -11.05 -9.45
C ASP A 24 -8.84 -10.64 -7.96
N PHE A 25 -8.17 -9.54 -7.65
CA PHE A 25 -8.07 -9.05 -6.29
C PHE A 25 -9.40 -8.54 -5.76
N ASN A 26 -9.57 -8.61 -4.43
CA ASN A 26 -10.69 -7.98 -3.74
C ASN A 26 -10.57 -6.44 -3.81
N SER A 27 -10.95 -5.89 -4.95
CA SER A 27 -10.85 -4.47 -5.25
C SER A 27 -12.11 -3.96 -5.94
N HIS A 28 -12.42 -2.69 -5.72
CA HIS A 28 -13.62 -2.05 -6.20
C HIS A 28 -13.30 -0.71 -6.86
N ALA A 29 -13.97 -0.43 -7.99
CA ALA A 29 -13.88 0.89 -8.61
C ALA A 29 -14.42 1.95 -7.64
N GLN A 30 -13.67 3.04 -7.46
CA GLN A 30 -14.03 4.17 -6.61
C GLN A 30 -15.34 4.81 -7.12
N LYS A 31 -16.25 5.06 -6.19
CA LYS A 31 -17.48 5.83 -6.42
C LYS A 31 -17.50 6.99 -5.43
N GLY A 32 -17.22 8.19 -5.90
CA GLY A 32 -17.16 9.38 -5.04
C GLY A 32 -15.84 9.49 -4.23
N THR A 33 -15.90 10.17 -3.09
CA THR A 33 -14.73 10.38 -2.21
C THR A 33 -14.45 9.13 -1.38
N ILE A 34 -13.18 8.75 -1.26
CA ILE A 34 -12.77 7.64 -0.39
C ILE A 34 -12.84 8.12 1.06
N PRO A 35 -13.51 7.40 1.97
CA PRO A 35 -13.60 7.75 3.40
C PRO A 35 -12.31 7.32 4.13
N GLU A 36 -11.16 7.93 3.80
CA GLU A 36 -9.84 7.48 4.22
C GLU A 36 -9.69 7.38 5.73
N GLN A 37 -10.12 8.41 6.47
CA GLN A 37 -9.97 8.45 7.93
C GLN A 37 -10.82 7.37 8.62
N GLU A 38 -12.07 7.21 8.20
CA GLU A 38 -12.95 6.16 8.71
C GLU A 38 -12.37 4.77 8.41
N TYR A 39 -11.86 4.57 7.21
CA TYR A 39 -11.26 3.31 6.82
C TYR A 39 -9.98 2.99 7.63
N VAL A 40 -9.13 3.98 7.89
CA VAL A 40 -7.97 3.82 8.77
C VAL A 40 -8.41 3.40 10.18
N GLN A 41 -9.48 3.98 10.73
CA GLN A 41 -10.02 3.57 12.03
C GLN A 41 -10.46 2.09 12.04
N HIS A 42 -11.13 1.63 10.98
CA HIS A 42 -11.52 0.23 10.84
C HIS A 42 -10.33 -0.71 10.71
N LEU A 43 -9.30 -0.34 9.94
CA LEU A 43 -8.05 -1.11 9.85
C LEU A 43 -7.36 -1.25 11.22
N ILE A 44 -7.37 -0.19 12.01
CA ILE A 44 -6.77 -0.22 13.35
C ILE A 44 -7.60 -1.07 14.32
N ALA A 45 -8.92 -1.01 14.24
CA ALA A 45 -9.79 -1.88 15.05
C ALA A 45 -9.59 -3.38 14.69
N ASP A 46 -9.43 -3.69 13.41
CA ASP A 46 -9.13 -5.04 12.93
C ASP A 46 -7.74 -5.51 13.43
N LEU A 47 -6.74 -4.64 13.36
CA LEU A 47 -5.41 -4.91 13.92
C LEU A 47 -5.48 -5.21 15.42
N GLU A 48 -6.25 -4.44 16.19
CA GLU A 48 -6.40 -4.66 17.64
C GLU A 48 -7.02 -6.03 17.95
N ALA A 49 -8.03 -6.43 17.17
CA ALA A 49 -8.63 -7.76 17.30
C ALA A 49 -7.64 -8.89 16.98
N ASP A 50 -6.80 -8.70 15.94
CA ASP A 50 -5.76 -9.67 15.60
C ASP A 50 -4.65 -9.72 16.67
N LEU A 51 -4.27 -8.59 17.25
CA LEU A 51 -3.29 -8.53 18.35
C LEU A 51 -3.78 -9.30 19.58
N GLU A 52 -5.05 -9.17 19.94
CA GLU A 52 -5.65 -9.93 21.02
C GLU A 52 -5.66 -11.44 20.70
N LYS A 53 -6.15 -11.79 19.52
CA LYS A 53 -6.28 -13.19 19.06
C LYS A 53 -4.94 -13.92 18.98
N TYR A 54 -3.89 -13.24 18.49
CA TYR A 54 -2.58 -13.83 18.23
C TYR A 54 -1.51 -13.42 19.26
N GLN A 55 -1.91 -12.88 20.41
CA GLN A 55 -1.03 -12.34 21.45
C GLN A 55 0.18 -13.25 21.74
N ALA A 56 -0.05 -14.53 21.96
CA ALA A 56 1.01 -15.49 22.29
C ALA A 56 2.08 -15.64 21.17
N SER A 57 1.71 -15.40 19.92
CA SER A 57 2.59 -15.52 18.76
C SER A 57 3.29 -14.20 18.38
N ILE A 58 2.74 -13.06 18.80
CA ILE A 58 3.19 -11.73 18.41
C ILE A 58 4.01 -11.06 19.51
N GLN A 59 3.75 -11.40 20.78
CA GLN A 59 4.35 -10.75 21.94
C GLN A 59 5.88 -10.63 21.84
N ASN A 60 6.41 -9.43 22.07
CA ASN A 60 7.83 -9.10 22.03
C ASN A 60 8.51 -9.28 20.65
N ARG A 61 7.72 -9.29 19.57
CA ARG A 61 8.25 -9.38 18.21
C ARG A 61 8.00 -8.07 17.46
N PRO A 62 9.07 -7.37 17.00
CA PRO A 62 8.89 -6.20 16.15
C PRO A 62 8.43 -6.59 14.74
N LEU A 63 7.71 -5.70 14.08
CA LEU A 63 7.41 -5.82 12.66
C LEU A 63 8.68 -5.69 11.83
N HIS A 64 8.92 -6.67 10.98
CA HIS A 64 10.02 -6.70 10.02
C HIS A 64 9.64 -6.02 8.70
N SER A 65 8.38 -6.16 8.29
CA SER A 65 7.87 -5.49 7.09
C SER A 65 6.36 -5.20 7.18
N ILE A 66 5.94 -4.19 6.42
CA ILE A 66 4.54 -3.87 6.15
C ILE A 66 4.34 -3.85 4.64
N PHE A 67 3.31 -4.51 4.14
CA PHE A 67 2.90 -4.44 2.75
C PHE A 67 1.49 -3.84 2.66
N ILE A 68 1.38 -2.68 2.03
CA ILE A 68 0.11 -1.97 1.79
C ILE A 68 -0.29 -2.23 0.33
N GLY A 69 -1.31 -3.06 0.14
CA GLY A 69 -1.71 -3.54 -1.18
C GLY A 69 -3.23 -3.65 -1.34
N GLY A 70 -3.63 -4.35 -2.41
CA GLY A 70 -5.04 -4.68 -2.69
C GLY A 70 -5.57 -4.10 -3.97
N GLY A 71 -6.20 -2.93 -3.93
CA GLY A 71 -6.64 -2.19 -5.11
C GLY A 71 -5.55 -1.25 -5.61
N THR A 72 -5.60 -0.02 -5.17
CA THR A 72 -4.62 1.03 -5.50
C THR A 72 -4.37 1.88 -4.24
N PRO A 73 -3.48 1.44 -3.34
CA PRO A 73 -3.18 2.16 -2.11
C PRO A 73 -2.73 3.60 -2.31
N SER A 74 -2.10 3.91 -3.44
CA SER A 74 -1.69 5.27 -3.81
C SER A 74 -2.84 6.26 -4.08
N LEU A 75 -4.08 5.83 -3.98
CA LEU A 75 -5.24 6.72 -3.94
C LEU A 75 -5.40 7.42 -2.58
N PHE A 76 -4.87 6.83 -1.51
CA PHE A 76 -4.89 7.45 -0.20
C PHE A 76 -3.93 8.64 -0.13
N SER A 77 -4.29 9.63 0.65
CA SER A 77 -3.42 10.79 0.95
C SER A 77 -2.20 10.36 1.77
N ALA A 78 -1.11 11.12 1.65
CA ALA A 78 0.09 10.89 2.46
C ALA A 78 -0.20 11.05 3.96
N GLU A 79 -1.11 11.95 4.31
CA GLU A 79 -1.59 12.17 5.68
C GLU A 79 -2.27 10.93 6.26
N SER A 80 -3.13 10.29 5.48
CA SER A 80 -3.83 9.06 5.90
C SER A 80 -2.87 7.88 6.02
N ILE A 81 -1.89 7.75 5.13
CA ILE A 81 -0.83 6.74 5.23
C ILE A 81 0.05 7.00 6.47
N LYS A 82 0.42 8.26 6.72
CA LYS A 82 1.19 8.64 7.93
C LYS A 82 0.44 8.32 9.21
N LEU A 83 -0.85 8.64 9.27
CA LEU A 83 -1.71 8.30 10.40
C LEU A 83 -1.76 6.79 10.62
N LEU A 84 -2.01 6.02 9.56
CA LEU A 84 -2.05 4.55 9.62
C LEU A 84 -0.75 3.97 10.17
N LEU A 85 0.39 4.37 9.63
CA LEU A 85 1.70 3.86 10.06
C LEU A 85 2.03 4.25 11.50
N ALA A 86 1.71 5.46 11.92
CA ALA A 86 1.87 5.90 13.31
C ALA A 86 1.01 5.09 14.28
N GLU A 87 -0.25 4.81 13.92
CA GLU A 87 -1.16 4.01 14.74
C GLU A 87 -0.72 2.53 14.83
N ILE A 88 -0.18 1.96 13.75
CA ILE A 88 0.41 0.62 13.77
C ILE A 88 1.64 0.60 14.69
N GLN A 89 2.55 1.57 14.55
CA GLN A 89 3.79 1.65 15.33
C GLN A 89 3.54 1.80 16.84
N ARG A 90 2.47 2.47 17.23
CA ARG A 90 2.07 2.58 18.65
C ARG A 90 1.67 1.25 19.27
N ARG A 91 1.22 0.28 18.47
CA ARG A 91 0.74 -1.04 18.90
C ARG A 91 1.76 -2.15 18.76
N ILE A 92 2.56 -2.10 17.70
CA ILE A 92 3.62 -3.07 17.43
C ILE A 92 4.89 -2.30 17.09
N PRO A 93 5.98 -2.49 17.84
CA PRO A 93 7.24 -1.81 17.53
C PRO A 93 7.74 -2.21 16.14
N PHE A 94 8.36 -1.28 15.43
CA PHE A 94 9.03 -1.55 14.16
C PHE A 94 10.47 -2.01 14.40
N SER A 95 10.98 -2.91 13.57
CA SER A 95 12.41 -3.22 13.54
C SER A 95 13.19 -2.03 13.01
N GLU A 96 14.48 -1.93 13.37
CA GLU A 96 15.36 -0.82 12.97
C GLU A 96 15.40 -0.60 11.44
N ASN A 97 15.34 -1.68 10.67
CA ASN A 97 15.38 -1.66 9.21
C ASN A 97 14.07 -2.20 8.61
N ILE A 98 12.94 -1.73 9.10
CA ILE A 98 11.64 -2.14 8.57
C ILE A 98 11.49 -1.78 7.09
N GLU A 99 11.03 -2.73 6.27
CA GLU A 99 10.55 -2.43 4.92
C GLU A 99 9.06 -2.11 4.96
N ILE A 100 8.68 -0.94 4.47
CA ILE A 100 7.28 -0.54 4.29
C ILE A 100 7.03 -0.37 2.79
N THR A 101 6.41 -1.38 2.18
CA THR A 101 6.09 -1.40 0.76
C THR A 101 4.66 -0.95 0.54
N MET A 102 4.45 -0.08 -0.45
CA MET A 102 3.12 0.34 -0.89
C MET A 102 2.95 0.13 -2.39
N GLU A 103 1.81 -0.45 -2.80
CA GLU A 103 1.44 -0.56 -4.20
C GLU A 103 0.96 0.78 -4.76
N ALA A 104 1.35 1.08 -5.99
CA ALA A 104 0.97 2.29 -6.71
C ALA A 104 0.75 2.01 -8.20
N ASN A 105 -0.10 2.81 -8.83
CA ASN A 105 -0.14 2.91 -10.28
C ASN A 105 0.81 4.00 -10.78
N PRO A 106 1.35 3.88 -11.99
CA PRO A 106 2.28 4.85 -12.56
C PRO A 106 1.58 6.07 -13.18
N GLY A 107 0.44 6.51 -12.64
CA GLY A 107 -0.22 7.74 -13.07
C GLY A 107 0.51 9.00 -12.59
N THR A 108 0.34 10.11 -13.30
CA THR A 108 1.01 11.38 -12.98
C THR A 108 0.64 11.90 -11.59
N VAL A 109 -0.62 11.79 -11.22
CA VAL A 109 -1.12 12.29 -9.92
C VAL A 109 -0.55 11.47 -8.76
N GLU A 110 -0.40 10.15 -8.92
CA GLU A 110 0.19 9.29 -7.90
C GLU A 110 1.69 9.56 -7.75
N ALA A 111 2.40 9.80 -8.85
CA ALA A 111 3.83 10.09 -8.85
C ALA A 111 4.18 11.38 -8.07
N GLU A 112 3.34 12.41 -8.17
CA GLU A 112 3.51 13.66 -7.41
C GLU A 112 3.38 13.45 -5.88
N ARG A 113 2.70 12.38 -5.44
CA ARG A 113 2.52 12.04 -4.04
C ARG A 113 3.67 11.24 -3.43
N PHE A 114 4.57 10.68 -4.24
CA PHE A 114 5.62 9.77 -3.75
C PHE A 114 6.48 10.39 -2.66
N LYS A 115 6.84 11.66 -2.77
CA LYS A 115 7.57 12.36 -1.71
C LYS A 115 6.80 12.36 -0.40
N GLY A 116 5.50 12.62 -0.44
CA GLY A 116 4.65 12.57 0.77
C GLY A 116 4.62 11.17 1.40
N TYR A 117 4.64 10.12 0.60
CA TYR A 117 4.68 8.75 1.13
C TYR A 117 6.04 8.42 1.76
N VAL A 118 7.15 8.90 1.19
CA VAL A 118 8.48 8.79 1.83
C VAL A 118 8.48 9.52 3.17
N ASP A 119 7.96 10.74 3.23
CA ASP A 119 7.83 11.53 4.47
C ASP A 119 6.89 10.86 5.49
N ALA A 120 5.93 10.06 5.02
CA ALA A 120 5.04 9.26 5.87
C ALA A 120 5.71 7.99 6.42
N GLY A 121 6.83 7.55 5.87
CA GLY A 121 7.59 6.37 6.30
C GLY A 121 7.59 5.20 5.31
N VAL A 122 7.00 5.34 4.11
CA VAL A 122 7.09 4.30 3.07
C VAL A 122 8.53 4.23 2.55
N THR A 123 9.09 3.02 2.52
CA THR A 123 10.48 2.78 2.12
C THR A 123 10.62 2.19 0.72
N ARG A 124 9.53 1.66 0.16
CA ARG A 124 9.53 0.99 -1.13
C ARG A 124 8.17 1.16 -1.84
N ILE A 125 8.21 1.43 -3.14
CA ILE A 125 7.01 1.45 -4.00
C ILE A 125 7.02 0.21 -4.90
N SER A 126 5.90 -0.51 -4.93
CA SER A 126 5.60 -1.57 -5.90
C SER A 126 4.69 -1.00 -6.98
N MET A 127 5.22 -0.83 -8.19
CA MET A 127 4.52 -0.09 -9.24
C MET A 127 3.92 -1.02 -10.29
N GLY A 128 2.61 -0.97 -10.47
CA GLY A 128 1.85 -1.78 -11.42
C GLY A 128 1.95 -1.28 -12.86
N ILE A 129 3.11 -1.37 -13.50
CA ILE A 129 3.34 -0.88 -14.87
C ILE A 129 2.73 -1.81 -15.92
N GLN A 130 2.89 -3.12 -15.77
CA GLN A 130 2.41 -4.21 -16.64
C GLN A 130 3.11 -4.29 -18.02
N SER A 131 3.33 -3.17 -18.72
CA SER A 131 4.01 -3.13 -20.04
C SER A 131 4.56 -1.74 -20.32
N PHE A 132 5.55 -1.65 -21.20
CA PHE A 132 6.02 -0.40 -21.80
C PHE A 132 5.59 -0.28 -23.29
N ASN A 133 4.54 -0.98 -23.69
CA ASN A 133 3.94 -0.92 -25.02
C ASN A 133 2.49 -0.43 -24.86
N ASP A 134 2.16 0.69 -25.52
CA ASP A 134 0.86 1.36 -25.35
C ASP A 134 -0.31 0.51 -25.83
N ASP A 135 -0.16 -0.23 -26.94
CA ASP A 135 -1.22 -1.12 -27.45
C ASP A 135 -1.53 -2.25 -26.44
N LYS A 136 -0.50 -2.78 -25.78
CA LYS A 136 -0.67 -3.81 -24.75
C LYS A 136 -1.30 -3.24 -23.49
N LEU A 137 -0.91 -2.04 -23.07
CA LEU A 137 -1.50 -1.35 -21.93
C LEU A 137 -2.99 -1.09 -22.17
N GLN A 138 -3.36 -0.62 -23.34
CA GLN A 138 -4.75 -0.41 -23.73
C GLN A 138 -5.56 -1.70 -23.70
N ARG A 139 -5.03 -2.80 -24.26
CA ARG A 139 -5.68 -4.12 -24.24
C ARG A 139 -5.87 -4.67 -22.81
N LEU A 140 -4.95 -4.34 -21.91
CA LEU A 140 -5.04 -4.68 -20.49
C LEU A 140 -6.00 -3.76 -19.70
N GLY A 141 -6.56 -2.73 -20.34
CA GLY A 141 -7.42 -1.75 -19.66
C GLY A 141 -6.66 -0.85 -18.69
N ARG A 142 -5.34 -0.61 -18.95
CA ARG A 142 -4.53 0.32 -18.15
C ARG A 142 -4.86 1.76 -18.55
N ILE A 143 -4.89 2.63 -17.53
CA ILE A 143 -5.21 4.06 -17.71
C ILE A 143 -3.96 4.92 -17.98
N HIS A 144 -2.76 4.37 -17.78
CA HIS A 144 -1.48 5.03 -18.06
C HIS A 144 -0.86 4.54 -19.37
N ASN A 145 0.04 5.33 -19.94
CA ASN A 145 0.86 4.98 -21.11
C ASN A 145 2.32 4.71 -20.73
N ALA A 146 3.12 4.26 -21.70
CA ALA A 146 4.53 3.92 -21.48
C ALA A 146 5.39 5.10 -21.04
N ALA A 147 5.09 6.34 -21.51
CA ALA A 147 5.82 7.53 -21.12
C ALA A 147 5.54 7.90 -19.66
N GLU A 148 4.28 7.85 -19.22
CA GLU A 148 3.89 8.07 -17.83
C GLU A 148 4.53 7.02 -16.90
N ALA A 149 4.57 5.75 -17.31
CA ALA A 149 5.23 4.70 -16.55
C ALA A 149 6.72 4.97 -16.34
N LYS A 150 7.44 5.41 -17.39
CA LYS A 150 8.87 5.77 -17.30
C LYS A 150 9.10 6.98 -16.40
N SER A 151 8.24 8.00 -16.52
CA SER A 151 8.29 9.19 -15.68
C SER A 151 8.08 8.84 -14.21
N ALA A 152 7.07 8.03 -13.90
CA ALA A 152 6.79 7.60 -12.54
C ALA A 152 7.97 6.84 -11.89
N VAL A 153 8.63 5.94 -12.65
CA VAL A 153 9.84 5.25 -12.17
C VAL A 153 10.97 6.24 -11.87
N SER A 154 11.14 7.26 -12.69
CA SER A 154 12.17 8.28 -12.47
C SER A 154 11.90 9.11 -11.22
N LEU A 155 10.64 9.45 -10.97
CA LEU A 155 10.21 10.19 -9.79
C LEU A 155 10.28 9.36 -8.50
N ALA A 156 10.10 8.04 -8.59
CA ALA A 156 10.21 7.14 -7.42
C ALA A 156 11.64 6.84 -6.97
N LYS A 157 12.66 7.27 -7.71
CA LYS A 157 14.08 7.07 -7.38
C LYS A 157 14.69 8.21 -6.55
N VAL A 158 13.87 9.00 -5.90
CA VAL A 158 14.29 10.18 -5.11
C VAL A 158 14.90 9.75 -3.77
#